data_f9bd83d96bad6f6f9e3aa35cb71345f6
#
_entry.id   f9bd83d96bad6f6f9e3aa35cb71345f6
#
_cell.length_a   1.000
_cell.length_b   1.000
_cell.length_c   1.000
_cell.angle_alpha   90.00
_cell.angle_beta   90.00
_cell.angle_gamma   90.00
#
_symmetry.space_group_name_H-M   'P 1'
#
loop_
_entity.id
_entity.type
_entity.pdbx_description
1 polymer ?
#
loop_
_entity_poly.entity_id
_entity_poly.type
_entity_poly.pdbx_seq_one_letter_code
_entity_poly.pdbx_strand_id
1 'polypeptide(L)'
;PEIDDILTSIVKYKATFFMGAPTMYEMLKDYEKTDRVAWKKLKVTLAGADSLHDDTAREWKERTGVTITEGYGMTETTATTHMGPLGKQKLGSIGFPIPGTMSAILDPDEDKYLPVGEMGEIVSMGPQVSLGYWQNEAATRECEAEIDGKTWWRTGDIGRMDAEGYFYVYDRK
;
A
#
# COMPACT_ATOMS: atom_id res chain seq x y z
N PRO A 1 -9.76 10.13 -16.15
CA PRO A 1 -9.08 10.26 -17.45
C PRO A 1 -9.49 9.11 -18.37
N GLU A 2 -9.57 9.38 -19.68
CA GLU A 2 -9.82 8.35 -20.66
C GLU A 2 -8.61 7.41 -20.77
N ILE A 3 -8.84 6.10 -20.94
CA ILE A 3 -7.75 5.11 -21.01
C ILE A 3 -6.79 5.41 -22.15
N ASP A 4 -7.32 5.83 -23.30
CA ASP A 4 -6.50 6.20 -24.46
C ASP A 4 -5.55 7.36 -24.17
N ASP A 5 -5.96 8.34 -23.36
CA ASP A 5 -5.12 9.46 -22.96
C ASP A 5 -3.97 9.00 -22.04
N ILE A 6 -4.26 8.06 -21.14
CA ILE A 6 -3.25 7.46 -20.26
C ILE A 6 -2.19 6.75 -21.11
N LEU A 7 -2.61 5.83 -21.99
CA LEU A 7 -1.70 5.05 -22.82
C LEU A 7 -0.88 5.97 -23.75
N THR A 8 -1.54 6.95 -24.37
CA THR A 8 -0.89 7.94 -25.23
C THR A 8 0.15 8.74 -24.46
N SER A 9 -0.17 9.17 -23.24
CA SER A 9 0.75 9.95 -22.41
C SER A 9 1.97 9.13 -21.99
N ILE A 10 1.77 7.87 -21.58
CA ILE A 10 2.87 6.97 -21.22
C ILE A 10 3.87 6.84 -22.39
N VAL A 11 3.36 6.64 -23.60
CA VAL A 11 4.19 6.49 -24.79
C VAL A 11 4.86 7.81 -25.19
N LYS A 12 4.07 8.89 -25.30
CA LYS A 12 4.50 10.22 -25.74
C LYS A 12 5.60 10.80 -24.86
N TYR A 13 5.42 10.70 -23.54
CA TYR A 13 6.35 11.27 -22.57
C TYR A 13 7.40 10.28 -22.07
N LYS A 14 7.40 9.05 -22.59
CA LYS A 14 8.33 7.98 -22.19
C LYS A 14 8.34 7.80 -20.67
N ALA A 15 7.14 7.71 -20.08
CA ALA A 15 7.00 7.58 -18.64
C ALA A 15 7.82 6.40 -18.10
N THR A 16 8.46 6.61 -16.96
CA THR A 16 9.24 5.58 -16.27
C THR A 16 8.57 5.09 -14.99
N PHE A 17 7.55 5.81 -14.57
CA PHE A 17 6.76 5.53 -13.37
C PHE A 17 5.28 5.64 -13.71
N PHE A 18 4.49 4.66 -13.31
CA PHE A 18 3.03 4.69 -13.45
C PHE A 18 2.39 4.31 -12.12
N MET A 19 1.58 5.22 -11.59
CA MET A 19 0.78 5.00 -10.38
C MET A 19 -0.69 5.09 -10.74
N GLY A 20 -1.48 4.11 -10.29
CA GLY A 20 -2.92 4.09 -10.48
C GLY A 20 -3.64 3.43 -9.32
N ALA A 21 -4.95 3.70 -9.21
CA ALA A 21 -5.81 2.90 -8.36
C ALA A 21 -5.97 1.48 -8.93
N PRO A 22 -6.28 0.46 -8.12
CA PRO A 22 -6.53 -0.91 -8.59
C PRO A 22 -7.53 -0.99 -9.74
N THR A 23 -8.61 -0.23 -9.68
CA THR A 23 -9.62 -0.14 -10.75
C THR A 23 -9.05 0.30 -12.10
N MET A 24 -7.99 1.13 -12.09
CA MET A 24 -7.33 1.55 -13.31
C MET A 24 -6.56 0.39 -13.96
N TYR A 25 -5.90 -0.44 -13.16
CA TYR A 25 -5.24 -1.64 -13.66
C TYR A 25 -6.23 -2.68 -14.16
N GLU A 26 -7.37 -2.81 -13.49
CA GLU A 26 -8.47 -3.68 -13.91
C GLU A 26 -9.00 -3.26 -15.28
N MET A 27 -9.25 -1.97 -15.50
CA MET A 27 -9.66 -1.46 -16.81
C MET A 27 -8.56 -1.64 -17.87
N LEU A 28 -7.31 -1.36 -17.53
CA LEU A 28 -6.18 -1.46 -18.46
C LEU A 28 -5.88 -2.91 -18.85
N LYS A 29 -6.00 -3.88 -17.91
CA LYS A 29 -5.70 -5.29 -18.22
C LYS A 29 -6.59 -5.86 -19.32
N ASP A 30 -7.81 -5.38 -19.44
CA ASP A 30 -8.80 -5.84 -20.44
C ASP A 30 -8.86 -4.97 -21.69
N TYR A 31 -8.23 -3.79 -21.65
CA TYR A 31 -8.34 -2.85 -22.75
C TYR A 31 -7.50 -3.26 -23.97
N GLU A 32 -8.12 -3.27 -25.16
CA GLU A 32 -7.50 -3.79 -26.40
C GLU A 32 -6.18 -3.14 -26.78
N LYS A 33 -6.00 -1.85 -26.44
CA LYS A 33 -4.80 -1.08 -26.83
C LYS A 33 -3.68 -1.10 -25.79
N THR A 34 -3.84 -1.83 -24.69
CA THR A 34 -2.83 -1.90 -23.62
C THR A 34 -1.47 -2.37 -24.14
N ASP A 35 -1.46 -3.26 -25.13
CA ASP A 35 -0.23 -3.79 -25.71
C ASP A 35 0.56 -2.77 -26.57
N ARG A 36 -0.01 -1.59 -26.81
CA ARG A 36 0.71 -0.48 -27.48
C ARG A 36 1.81 0.12 -26.60
N VAL A 37 1.71 -0.08 -25.29
CA VAL A 37 2.70 0.40 -24.32
C VAL A 37 3.76 -0.66 -24.07
N ALA A 38 5.01 -0.29 -24.17
CA ALA A 38 6.13 -1.15 -23.79
C ALA A 38 6.31 -1.13 -22.25
N TRP A 39 5.39 -1.76 -21.54
CA TRP A 39 5.30 -1.73 -20.07
C TRP A 39 6.62 -2.09 -19.37
N LYS A 40 7.41 -3.01 -19.92
CA LYS A 40 8.73 -3.40 -19.39
C LYS A 40 9.76 -2.26 -19.38
N LYS A 41 9.48 -1.13 -20.04
CA LYS A 41 10.31 0.06 -19.99
C LYS A 41 10.01 0.96 -18.78
N LEU A 42 8.86 0.77 -18.14
CA LEU A 42 8.56 1.43 -16.87
C LEU A 42 9.43 0.81 -15.77
N LYS A 43 9.99 1.66 -14.93
CA LYS A 43 10.81 1.22 -13.80
C LYS A 43 9.92 0.79 -12.63
N VAL A 44 8.77 1.44 -12.49
CA VAL A 44 7.81 1.21 -11.40
C VAL A 44 6.40 1.27 -11.95
N THR A 45 5.61 0.27 -11.59
CA THR A 45 4.14 0.28 -11.66
C THR A 45 3.61 0.09 -10.25
N LEU A 46 2.87 1.07 -9.75
CA LEU A 46 2.40 1.12 -8.36
C LEU A 46 0.88 1.19 -8.32
N ALA A 47 0.27 0.32 -7.51
CA ALA A 47 -1.12 0.43 -7.11
C ALA A 47 -1.22 0.91 -5.65
N GLY A 48 -2.19 1.75 -5.37
CA GLY A 48 -2.46 2.22 -4.01
C GLY A 48 -3.84 2.82 -3.89
N ALA A 49 -4.18 3.26 -2.69
CA ALA A 49 -5.47 3.83 -2.28
C ALA A 49 -6.61 2.81 -2.11
N ASP A 50 -6.44 1.57 -2.55
CA ASP A 50 -7.38 0.47 -2.33
C ASP A 50 -6.65 -0.86 -2.51
N SER A 51 -7.29 -1.97 -2.12
CA SER A 51 -6.73 -3.31 -2.26
C SER A 51 -6.70 -3.77 -3.72
N LEU A 52 -5.55 -4.24 -4.17
CA LEU A 52 -5.41 -4.84 -5.49
C LEU A 52 -5.85 -6.30 -5.46
N HIS A 53 -6.82 -6.66 -6.27
CA HIS A 53 -7.24 -8.07 -6.39
C HIS A 53 -6.13 -8.93 -6.99
N ASP A 54 -5.91 -10.10 -6.40
CA ASP A 54 -4.88 -11.06 -6.82
C ASP A 54 -5.03 -11.46 -8.30
N ASP A 55 -6.26 -11.62 -8.77
CA ASP A 55 -6.53 -11.95 -10.17
C ASP A 55 -6.10 -10.81 -11.10
N THR A 56 -6.42 -9.56 -10.76
CA THR A 56 -5.98 -8.39 -11.53
C THR A 56 -4.47 -8.30 -11.60
N ALA A 57 -3.78 -8.51 -10.47
CA ALA A 57 -2.31 -8.50 -10.43
C ALA A 57 -1.69 -9.61 -11.28
N ARG A 58 -2.29 -10.81 -11.26
CA ARG A 58 -1.84 -11.98 -12.03
C ARG A 58 -2.04 -11.77 -13.52
N GLU A 59 -3.25 -11.41 -13.95
CA GLU A 59 -3.61 -11.18 -15.35
C GLU A 59 -2.82 -10.02 -15.97
N TRP A 60 -2.63 -8.95 -15.19
CA TRP A 60 -1.76 -7.84 -15.59
C TRP A 60 -0.34 -8.31 -15.87
N LYS A 61 0.23 -9.11 -14.96
CA LYS A 61 1.59 -9.65 -15.12
C LYS A 61 1.71 -10.59 -16.31
N GLU A 62 0.72 -11.44 -16.52
CA GLU A 62 0.66 -12.35 -17.67
C GLU A 62 0.64 -11.58 -18.98
N ARG A 63 -0.19 -10.53 -19.05
CA ARG A 63 -0.33 -9.72 -20.27
C ARG A 63 0.87 -8.81 -20.54
N THR A 64 1.36 -8.12 -19.54
CA THR A 64 2.38 -7.05 -19.71
C THR A 64 3.80 -7.52 -19.39
N GLY A 65 3.94 -8.59 -18.67
CA GLY A 65 5.21 -9.08 -18.11
C GLY A 65 5.75 -8.24 -16.95
N VAL A 66 4.93 -7.33 -16.37
CA VAL A 66 5.31 -6.42 -15.30
C VAL A 66 4.51 -6.72 -14.04
N THR A 67 5.19 -6.74 -12.89
CA THR A 67 4.54 -6.90 -11.59
C THR A 67 4.12 -5.54 -11.05
N ILE A 68 2.86 -5.41 -10.64
CA ILE A 68 2.39 -4.23 -9.91
C ILE A 68 2.97 -4.28 -8.50
N THR A 69 3.56 -3.19 -8.05
CA THR A 69 3.96 -3.00 -6.65
C THR A 69 2.79 -2.40 -5.90
N GLU A 70 2.47 -2.92 -4.73
CA GLU A 70 1.44 -2.33 -3.89
C GLU A 70 2.04 -1.35 -2.89
N GLY A 71 1.35 -0.22 -2.71
CA GLY A 71 1.64 0.77 -1.68
C GLY A 71 0.43 0.93 -0.77
N TYR A 72 0.69 1.02 0.53
CA TYR A 72 -0.34 1.20 1.55
C TYR A 72 -0.01 2.40 2.43
N GLY A 73 -1.06 3.06 2.86
CA GLY A 73 -1.03 4.17 3.80
C GLY A 73 -2.37 4.89 3.85
N MET A 74 -2.41 5.99 4.55
CA MET A 74 -3.62 6.77 4.80
C MET A 74 -3.28 8.27 4.87
N THR A 75 -4.29 9.11 4.86
CA THR A 75 -4.10 10.57 4.93
C THR A 75 -3.29 10.98 6.14
N GLU A 76 -3.54 10.36 7.27
CA GLU A 76 -2.87 10.61 8.55
C GLU A 76 -1.38 10.24 8.55
N THR A 77 -0.95 9.45 7.58
CA THR A 77 0.46 9.06 7.40
C THR A 77 1.09 9.67 6.15
N THR A 78 0.54 10.77 5.65
CA THR A 78 1.04 11.48 4.44
C THR A 78 1.23 10.50 3.27
N ALA A 79 0.17 9.78 2.96
CA ALA A 79 -0.03 8.80 1.91
C ALA A 79 0.59 7.41 2.17
N THR A 80 1.89 7.27 2.39
CA THR A 80 2.51 5.94 2.32
C THR A 80 3.25 5.55 3.60
N THR A 81 2.95 4.37 4.14
CA THR A 81 3.71 3.72 5.23
C THR A 81 4.39 2.44 4.79
N HIS A 82 3.79 1.71 3.85
CA HIS A 82 4.33 0.44 3.35
C HIS A 82 4.38 0.44 1.82
N MET A 83 5.36 -0.26 1.29
CA MET A 83 5.50 -0.49 -0.15
C MET A 83 6.20 -1.82 -0.40
N GLY A 84 5.74 -2.55 -1.39
CA GLY A 84 6.40 -3.76 -1.85
C GLY A 84 7.78 -3.47 -2.45
N PRO A 85 8.74 -4.37 -2.31
CA PRO A 85 10.05 -4.22 -2.95
C PRO A 85 9.88 -4.37 -4.47
N LEU A 86 10.51 -3.46 -5.21
CA LEU A 86 10.42 -3.45 -6.68
C LEU A 86 10.85 -4.79 -7.27
N GLY A 87 9.96 -5.39 -8.06
CA GLY A 87 10.20 -6.68 -8.73
C GLY A 87 10.14 -7.91 -7.80
N LYS A 88 9.89 -7.74 -6.51
CA LYS A 88 9.77 -8.83 -5.52
C LYS A 88 8.48 -8.72 -4.70
N GLN A 89 7.44 -8.14 -5.26
CA GLN A 89 6.14 -8.07 -4.62
C GLN A 89 5.62 -9.47 -4.32
N LYS A 90 5.19 -9.71 -3.08
CA LYS A 90 4.37 -10.86 -2.72
C LYS A 90 2.91 -10.51 -2.97
N LEU A 91 2.20 -11.40 -3.63
CA LEU A 91 0.79 -11.23 -3.94
C LEU A 91 -0.04 -11.05 -2.65
N GLY A 92 -0.96 -10.09 -2.65
CA GLY A 92 -1.80 -9.75 -1.52
C GLY A 92 -1.09 -9.06 -0.34
N SER A 93 0.22 -8.75 -0.45
CA SER A 93 0.93 -8.03 0.59
C SER A 93 1.07 -6.54 0.25
N ILE A 94 1.01 -5.70 1.28
CA ILE A 94 1.31 -4.28 1.19
C ILE A 94 2.83 -3.98 1.28
N GLY A 95 3.66 -5.02 1.40
CA GLY A 95 5.11 -4.92 1.45
C GLY A 95 5.68 -4.64 2.83
N PHE A 96 6.76 -3.86 2.87
CA PHE A 96 7.49 -3.47 4.07
C PHE A 96 7.24 -2.01 4.45
N PRO A 97 7.44 -1.63 5.72
CA PRO A 97 7.54 -0.23 6.09
C PRO A 97 8.60 0.49 5.24
N ILE A 98 8.25 1.67 4.72
CA ILE A 98 9.20 2.48 3.95
C ILE A 98 10.34 3.01 4.85
N PRO A 99 11.49 3.39 4.29
CA PRO A 99 12.60 3.92 5.07
C PRO A 99 12.20 5.05 6.02
N GLY A 100 12.55 4.91 7.30
CA GLY A 100 12.19 5.86 8.36
C GLY A 100 10.84 5.57 9.04
N THR A 101 10.07 4.61 8.55
CA THR A 101 8.83 4.15 9.18
C THR A 101 9.09 2.87 9.98
N MET A 102 8.50 2.78 11.15
CA MET A 102 8.36 1.54 11.91
C MET A 102 6.90 1.12 11.91
N SER A 103 6.64 -0.17 11.82
CA SER A 103 5.28 -0.73 11.93
C SER A 103 5.30 -2.00 12.77
N ALA A 104 4.18 -2.26 13.42
CA ALA A 104 3.97 -3.42 14.26
C ALA A 104 2.52 -3.90 14.15
N ILE A 105 2.25 -5.06 14.71
CA ILE A 105 0.89 -5.58 14.90
C ILE A 105 0.58 -5.49 16.39
N LEU A 106 -0.51 -4.84 16.74
CA LEU A 106 -1.01 -4.74 18.09
C LEU A 106 -2.29 -5.56 18.27
N ASP A 107 -2.50 -5.99 19.49
CA ASP A 107 -3.81 -6.48 19.92
C ASP A 107 -4.84 -5.34 19.73
N PRO A 108 -6.02 -5.60 19.09
CA PRO A 108 -7.00 -4.56 18.86
C PRO A 108 -7.62 -3.95 20.11
N ASP A 109 -7.62 -4.68 21.22
CA ASP A 109 -8.26 -4.31 22.48
C ASP A 109 -7.26 -3.94 23.60
N GLU A 110 -5.98 -4.32 23.41
CA GLU A 110 -4.91 -4.06 24.39
C GLU A 110 -3.73 -3.35 23.69
N ASP A 111 -3.04 -2.47 24.42
CA ASP A 111 -1.80 -1.86 23.96
C ASP A 111 -0.62 -2.83 24.12
N LYS A 112 -0.62 -3.89 23.28
CA LYS A 112 0.31 -5.01 23.36
C LYS A 112 0.72 -5.48 21.97
N TYR A 113 2.02 -5.69 21.79
CA TYR A 113 2.52 -6.29 20.55
C TYR A 113 2.10 -7.74 20.40
N LEU A 114 1.68 -8.10 19.19
CA LEU A 114 1.42 -9.49 18.82
C LEU A 114 2.63 -10.12 18.14
N PRO A 115 2.83 -11.44 18.34
CA PRO A 115 3.88 -12.18 17.63
C PRO A 115 3.71 -12.18 16.12
N VAL A 116 4.83 -12.42 15.41
CA VAL A 116 4.83 -12.61 13.96
C VAL A 116 3.85 -13.71 13.56
N GLY A 117 3.01 -13.42 12.59
CA GLY A 117 1.98 -14.30 12.04
C GLY A 117 0.61 -14.16 12.69
N GLU A 118 0.50 -13.54 13.85
CA GLU A 118 -0.79 -13.28 14.49
C GLU A 118 -1.51 -12.10 13.86
N MET A 119 -2.84 -12.16 13.91
CA MET A 119 -3.74 -11.14 13.38
C MET A 119 -4.01 -10.07 14.45
N GLY A 120 -3.86 -8.81 14.08
CA GLY A 120 -4.16 -7.67 14.94
C GLY A 120 -4.23 -6.37 14.16
N GLU A 121 -4.24 -5.26 14.85
CA GLU A 121 -4.28 -3.94 14.24
C GLU A 121 -2.88 -3.52 13.79
N ILE A 122 -2.76 -3.08 12.53
CA ILE A 122 -1.52 -2.51 12.02
C ILE A 122 -1.34 -1.12 12.65
N VAL A 123 -0.16 -0.89 13.22
CA VAL A 123 0.23 0.42 13.73
C VAL A 123 1.52 0.89 13.08
N SER A 124 1.66 2.20 12.96
CA SER A 124 2.83 2.79 12.33
C SER A 124 3.32 4.02 13.09
N MET A 125 4.62 4.24 13.05
CA MET A 125 5.24 5.48 13.51
C MET A 125 6.33 5.92 12.54
N GLY A 126 6.52 7.22 12.40
CA GLY A 126 7.53 7.77 11.49
C GLY A 126 7.35 9.26 11.29
N PRO A 127 8.31 9.92 10.63
CA PRO A 127 8.28 11.39 10.45
C PRO A 127 7.12 11.88 9.59
N GLN A 128 6.49 11.00 8.80
CA GLN A 128 5.35 11.33 7.94
C GLN A 128 4.00 11.18 8.64
N VAL A 129 3.96 10.62 9.86
CA VAL A 129 2.71 10.53 10.64
C VAL A 129 2.31 11.94 11.06
N SER A 130 1.03 12.28 10.88
CA SER A 130 0.49 13.59 11.24
C SER A 130 0.58 13.85 12.75
N LEU A 131 0.55 15.13 13.13
CA LEU A 131 0.52 15.51 14.54
C LEU A 131 -0.88 15.33 15.18
N GLY A 132 -1.85 14.86 14.40
CA GLY A 132 -3.21 14.63 14.83
C GLY A 132 -4.25 15.43 14.03
N TYR A 133 -5.48 15.38 14.49
CA TYR A 133 -6.61 16.05 13.86
C TYR A 133 -6.73 17.50 14.38
N TRP A 134 -6.89 18.42 13.44
CA TRP A 134 -7.01 19.85 13.75
C TRP A 134 -8.16 20.14 14.72
N GLN A 135 -7.85 20.76 15.85
CA GLN A 135 -8.80 21.12 16.92
C GLN A 135 -9.65 19.93 17.43
N ASN A 136 -9.14 18.70 17.33
CA ASN A 136 -9.83 17.51 17.81
C ASN A 136 -8.85 16.53 18.49
N GLU A 137 -8.40 16.95 19.70
CA GLU A 137 -7.47 16.13 20.49
C GLU A 137 -8.08 14.79 20.92
N ALA A 138 -9.39 14.71 21.11
CA ALA A 138 -10.04 13.48 21.52
C ALA A 138 -9.88 12.41 20.41
N ALA A 139 -10.23 12.74 19.16
CA ALA A 139 -10.05 11.85 18.04
C ALA A 139 -8.57 11.50 17.78
N THR A 140 -7.65 12.44 18.03
CA THR A 140 -6.22 12.17 17.92
C THR A 140 -5.79 11.08 18.91
N ARG A 141 -6.17 11.23 20.19
CA ARG A 141 -5.82 10.25 21.25
C ARG A 141 -6.41 8.86 21.00
N GLU A 142 -7.59 8.76 20.38
CA GLU A 142 -8.20 7.49 20.00
C GLU A 142 -7.38 6.73 18.96
N CYS A 143 -6.60 7.46 18.14
CA CYS A 143 -5.73 6.88 17.13
C CYS A 143 -4.28 6.66 17.62
N GLU A 144 -3.97 6.96 18.87
CA GLU A 144 -2.64 6.78 19.45
C GLU A 144 -2.59 5.60 20.41
N ALA A 145 -1.47 4.88 20.40
CA ALA A 145 -1.13 3.87 21.40
C ALA A 145 0.26 4.15 21.94
N GLU A 146 0.40 4.19 23.26
CA GLU A 146 1.68 4.41 23.95
C GLU A 146 2.24 3.09 24.46
N ILE A 147 3.32 2.59 23.81
CA ILE A 147 3.96 1.33 24.20
C ILE A 147 5.47 1.52 24.25
N ASP A 148 6.08 1.16 25.36
CA ASP A 148 7.54 1.23 25.59
C ASP A 148 8.13 2.64 25.31
N GLY A 149 7.38 3.69 25.68
CA GLY A 149 7.79 5.09 25.46
C GLY A 149 7.76 5.54 23.99
N LYS A 150 7.01 4.82 23.15
CA LYS A 150 6.78 5.15 21.74
C LYS A 150 5.31 5.41 21.51
N THR A 151 5.00 6.44 20.74
CA THR A 151 3.64 6.74 20.26
C THR A 151 3.45 6.11 18.90
N TRP A 152 2.50 5.21 18.79
CA TRP A 152 2.11 4.54 17.56
C TRP A 152 0.78 5.10 17.07
N TRP A 153 0.68 5.28 15.76
CA TRP A 153 -0.59 5.62 15.12
C TRP A 153 -1.34 4.34 14.78
N ARG A 154 -2.54 4.19 15.31
CA ARG A 154 -3.48 3.10 15.01
C ARG A 154 -4.13 3.37 13.66
N THR A 155 -3.98 2.44 12.71
CA THR A 155 -4.53 2.63 11.35
C THR A 155 -6.02 2.30 11.26
N GLY A 156 -6.54 1.53 12.20
CA GLY A 156 -7.86 0.93 12.11
C GLY A 156 -7.94 -0.26 11.15
N ASP A 157 -6.83 -0.66 10.54
CA ASP A 157 -6.79 -1.79 9.62
C ASP A 157 -6.24 -3.04 10.32
N ILE A 158 -6.95 -4.15 10.16
CA ILE A 158 -6.58 -5.46 10.71
C ILE A 158 -5.70 -6.19 9.70
N GLY A 159 -4.59 -6.69 10.20
CA GLY A 159 -3.61 -7.35 9.37
C GLY A 159 -2.65 -8.24 10.15
N ARG A 160 -1.62 -8.69 9.49
CA ARG A 160 -0.52 -9.45 10.10
C ARG A 160 0.80 -9.16 9.40
N MET A 161 1.89 -9.51 10.07
CA MET A 161 3.23 -9.54 9.48
C MET A 161 3.69 -10.99 9.35
N ASP A 162 4.26 -11.37 8.21
CA ASP A 162 4.84 -12.70 8.05
C ASP A 162 6.30 -12.77 8.57
N ALA A 163 6.87 -13.99 8.60
CA ALA A 163 8.23 -14.23 9.08
C ALA A 163 9.33 -13.56 8.22
N GLU A 164 9.02 -13.13 7.02
CA GLU A 164 9.92 -12.37 6.15
C GLU A 164 9.75 -10.87 6.31
N GLY A 165 8.78 -10.41 7.13
CA GLY A 165 8.50 -9.00 7.41
C GLY A 165 7.53 -8.33 6.45
N TYR A 166 6.86 -9.09 5.56
CA TYR A 166 5.79 -8.55 4.73
C TYR A 166 4.51 -8.38 5.53
N PHE A 167 3.86 -7.23 5.36
CA PHE A 167 2.58 -6.93 5.96
C PHE A 167 1.43 -7.24 4.99
N TYR A 168 0.30 -7.64 5.57
CA TYR A 168 -0.93 -7.98 4.86
C TYR A 168 -2.11 -7.30 5.56
N VAL A 169 -3.01 -6.70 4.79
CA VAL A 169 -4.27 -6.12 5.28
C VAL A 169 -5.39 -7.07 4.90
N TYR A 170 -6.31 -7.31 5.83
CA TYR A 170 -7.44 -8.22 5.63
C TYR A 170 -8.79 -7.56 5.83
N ASP A 171 -8.90 -6.61 6.77
CA ASP A 171 -10.17 -5.99 7.12
C ASP A 171 -9.92 -4.61 7.74
N ARG A 172 -11.01 -3.87 7.96
CA ARG A 172 -11.01 -2.62 8.70
C ARG A 172 -11.84 -2.78 9.97
N LYS A 173 -11.32 -2.23 11.09
CA LYS A 173 -11.94 -2.27 12.42
C LYS A 173 -13.24 -1.47 12.51
#